data_d5383fcbc76b4238fd6497f247ac51b4
#
_entry.id   d5383fcbc76b4238fd6497f247ac51b4
#
_cell.length_a   1.000
_cell.length_b   1.000
_cell.length_c   1.000
_cell.angle_alpha   90.00
_cell.angle_beta   90.00
_cell.angle_gamma   90.00
#
_symmetry.space_group_name_H-M   'P 1'
#
loop_
_entity.id
_entity.type
_entity.pdbx_description
1 polymer ?
#
loop_
_entity_poly.entity_id
_entity_poly.type
_entity_poly.pdbx_seq_one_letter_code
_entity_poly.pdbx_strand_id
1 'polypeptide(L)'
;MVTIERILSLPVFEGSICAAGMKGGDRRVRYIDIAEVPDIRFWVSPDVFFLTTAYALHGEEAAFMDFLRSLVRNGAAGLGVKLGRFLDRLPDEFYAYADENDFPIVLLPSELRYSHAIRAAMEVILADEREDPSFGGILDDCFEEALFGDSPMRSLLRFEEAGFPLDTRVQVVLIAFRDAGAEMEVSALRSLMRGVGLFTAVRTSSETDRDRKSVV
;
A
#
# COMPACT_ATOMS: atom_id res chain seq x y z
N MET A 1 -5.51 -8.56 3.70
CA MET A 1 -5.24 -7.16 4.15
C MET A 1 -4.21 -7.18 5.28
N VAL A 2 -3.07 -6.51 5.10
CA VAL A 2 -2.00 -6.41 6.12
C VAL A 2 -2.32 -5.27 7.09
N THR A 3 -2.12 -5.50 8.38
CA THR A 3 -2.38 -4.54 9.48
C THR A 3 -1.12 -4.24 10.26
N ILE A 4 -1.15 -3.20 11.11
CA ILE A 4 -0.05 -2.88 12.04
C ILE A 4 0.29 -4.10 12.91
N GLU A 5 -0.70 -4.78 13.49
CA GLU A 5 -0.47 -6.00 14.29
C GLU A 5 0.26 -7.08 13.48
N ARG A 6 -0.14 -7.26 12.22
CA ARG A 6 0.52 -8.23 11.33
C ARG A 6 1.97 -7.86 11.05
N ILE A 7 2.26 -6.57 10.81
CA ILE A 7 3.64 -6.08 10.61
C ILE A 7 4.47 -6.31 11.88
N LEU A 8 3.94 -5.94 13.05
CA LEU A 8 4.65 -6.10 14.31
C LEU A 8 4.86 -7.57 14.72
N SER A 9 4.08 -8.50 14.19
CA SER A 9 4.29 -9.95 14.39
C SER A 9 5.46 -10.53 13.60
N LEU A 10 6.07 -9.77 12.69
CA LEU A 10 7.21 -10.25 11.92
C LEU A 10 8.47 -10.32 12.81
N PRO A 11 9.32 -11.35 12.66
CA PRO A 11 10.51 -11.53 13.50
C PRO A 11 11.45 -10.33 13.53
N VAL A 12 11.49 -9.54 12.44
CA VAL A 12 12.33 -8.33 12.36
C VAL A 12 11.90 -7.25 13.35
N PHE A 13 10.63 -7.24 13.77
CA PHE A 13 10.06 -6.30 14.75
C PHE A 13 10.05 -6.85 16.18
N GLU A 14 10.69 -8.00 16.42
CA GLU A 14 10.79 -8.55 17.78
C GLU A 14 11.40 -7.52 18.74
N GLY A 15 10.80 -7.38 19.93
CA GLY A 15 11.17 -6.37 20.92
C GLY A 15 10.56 -4.97 20.65
N SER A 16 9.78 -4.77 19.59
CA SER A 16 8.99 -3.56 19.40
C SER A 16 7.80 -3.52 20.36
N ILE A 17 7.46 -2.32 20.87
CA ILE A 17 6.40 -2.12 21.85
C ILE A 17 5.44 -1.07 21.29
N CYS A 18 4.16 -1.40 21.19
CA CYS A 18 3.13 -0.40 20.95
C CYS A 18 2.91 0.41 22.24
N ALA A 19 3.34 1.65 22.22
CA ALA A 19 3.35 2.52 23.42
C ALA A 19 2.07 3.38 23.55
N ALA A 20 1.34 3.59 22.46
CA ALA A 20 0.06 4.30 22.42
C ALA A 20 -0.75 3.88 21.20
N GLY A 21 -2.05 4.20 21.19
CA GLY A 21 -2.95 3.95 20.06
C GLY A 21 -3.18 2.47 19.77
N MET A 22 -3.13 1.60 20.78
CA MET A 22 -3.23 0.13 20.61
C MET A 22 -4.49 -0.32 19.89
N LYS A 23 -5.61 0.42 20.01
CA LYS A 23 -6.86 0.09 19.31
C LYS A 23 -6.75 0.23 17.79
N GLY A 24 -5.78 0.96 17.29
CA GLY A 24 -5.49 1.11 15.87
C GLY A 24 -4.59 0.01 15.32
N GLY A 25 -4.37 -1.09 16.02
CA GLY A 25 -3.56 -2.21 15.55
C GLY A 25 -4.10 -2.89 14.30
N ASP A 26 -5.40 -2.78 14.03
CA ASP A 26 -6.11 -3.25 12.85
C ASP A 26 -6.00 -2.30 11.64
N ARG A 27 -5.37 -1.11 11.81
CA ARG A 27 -5.18 -0.16 10.69
C ARG A 27 -4.40 -0.82 9.57
N ARG A 28 -4.89 -0.61 8.36
CA ARG A 28 -4.28 -1.16 7.14
C ARG A 28 -2.89 -0.57 6.91
N VAL A 29 -1.97 -1.42 6.45
CA VAL A 29 -0.64 -1.00 5.98
C VAL A 29 -0.47 -1.43 4.54
N ARG A 30 -0.24 -0.46 3.65
CA ARG A 30 0.08 -0.67 2.23
C ARG A 30 1.54 -0.40 1.94
N TYR A 31 2.14 0.52 2.69
CA TYR A 31 3.53 0.93 2.49
C TYR A 31 4.21 1.10 3.83
N ILE A 32 5.52 1.00 3.82
CA ILE A 32 6.38 1.35 4.93
C ILE A 32 7.44 2.31 4.42
N ASP A 33 7.63 3.43 5.10
CA ASP A 33 8.52 4.50 4.66
C ASP A 33 9.26 5.14 5.83
N ILE A 34 10.28 5.95 5.54
CA ILE A 34 11.11 6.62 6.54
C ILE A 34 10.76 8.11 6.59
N ALA A 35 10.51 8.60 7.81
CA ALA A 35 10.15 9.99 8.08
C ALA A 35 11.29 10.70 8.82
N GLU A 36 12.30 11.15 8.10
CA GLU A 36 13.47 11.86 8.67
C GLU A 36 13.55 13.34 8.26
N VAL A 37 12.55 13.86 7.56
CA VAL A 37 12.52 15.26 7.12
C VAL A 37 11.41 16.03 7.85
N PRO A 38 11.64 17.28 8.30
CA PRO A 38 10.64 18.07 9.02
C PRO A 38 9.39 18.38 8.18
N ASP A 39 9.54 18.39 6.86
CA ASP A 39 8.52 18.84 5.92
C ASP A 39 7.71 17.66 5.31
N ILE A 40 7.67 16.54 6.03
CA ILE A 40 7.00 15.32 5.54
C ILE A 40 5.49 15.48 5.33
N ARG A 41 4.87 16.48 5.96
CA ARG A 41 3.42 16.74 5.87
C ARG A 41 2.87 16.79 4.44
N PHE A 42 3.70 17.13 3.45
CA PHE A 42 3.31 17.15 2.04
C PHE A 42 3.41 15.79 1.35
N TRP A 43 4.04 14.82 2.00
CA TRP A 43 4.33 13.49 1.45
C TRP A 43 3.59 12.37 2.18
N VAL A 44 2.83 12.70 3.23
CA VAL A 44 2.07 11.70 3.98
C VAL A 44 0.95 11.18 3.11
N SER A 45 0.99 9.88 2.84
CA SER A 45 -0.07 9.15 2.16
C SER A 45 -0.83 8.26 3.14
N PRO A 46 -2.11 7.95 2.89
CA PRO A 46 -2.86 6.99 3.71
C PRO A 46 -2.22 5.61 3.69
N ASP A 47 -2.48 4.84 4.75
CA ASP A 47 -2.05 3.46 4.90
C ASP A 47 -0.52 3.24 4.93
N VAL A 48 0.26 4.30 5.17
CA VAL A 48 1.72 4.20 5.33
C VAL A 48 2.08 4.02 6.81
N PHE A 49 2.89 3.02 7.12
CA PHE A 49 3.56 2.89 8.42
C PHE A 49 4.92 3.56 8.34
N PHE A 50 5.07 4.70 9.01
CA PHE A 50 6.31 5.46 9.00
C PHE A 50 7.29 4.99 10.06
N LEU A 51 8.59 5.00 9.73
CA LEU A 51 9.69 4.75 10.65
C LEU A 51 10.52 6.01 10.82
N THR A 52 10.91 6.37 12.05
CA THR A 52 11.72 7.57 12.31
C THR A 52 12.68 7.37 13.48
N THR A 53 13.83 8.07 13.43
CA THR A 53 14.72 8.24 14.57
C THR A 53 14.39 9.52 15.35
N ALA A 54 13.39 10.28 14.90
CA ALA A 54 13.03 11.60 15.39
C ALA A 54 14.16 12.65 15.28
N TYR A 55 15.17 12.40 14.44
CA TYR A 55 16.31 13.32 14.26
C TYR A 55 15.87 14.72 13.80
N ALA A 56 14.99 14.77 12.81
CA ALA A 56 14.50 16.01 12.24
C ALA A 56 13.66 16.87 13.20
N LEU A 57 13.21 16.28 14.30
CA LEU A 57 12.31 16.90 15.29
C LEU A 57 13.04 17.19 16.60
N HIS A 58 14.35 16.93 16.66
CA HIS A 58 15.16 17.11 17.84
C HIS A 58 15.22 18.58 18.26
N GLY A 59 14.75 18.88 19.49
CA GLY A 59 14.76 20.24 20.06
C GLY A 59 13.52 21.09 19.74
N GLU A 60 12.55 20.60 18.97
CA GLU A 60 11.33 21.34 18.60
C GLU A 60 10.05 20.55 18.95
N GLU A 61 9.61 20.59 20.23
CA GLU A 61 8.40 19.87 20.68
C GLU A 61 7.13 20.25 19.90
N ALA A 62 6.98 21.53 19.54
CA ALA A 62 5.83 21.99 18.77
C ALA A 62 5.81 21.39 17.35
N ALA A 63 6.95 21.32 16.68
CA ALA A 63 7.08 20.68 15.36
C ALA A 63 6.77 19.17 15.44
N PHE A 64 7.10 18.55 16.58
CA PHE A 64 6.82 17.14 16.82
C PHE A 64 5.31 16.86 16.89
N MET A 65 4.55 17.69 17.61
CA MET A 65 3.10 17.57 17.67
C MET A 65 2.42 17.86 16.32
N ASP A 66 2.91 18.84 15.58
CA ASP A 66 2.38 19.16 14.25
C ASP A 66 2.66 18.03 13.24
N PHE A 67 3.80 17.38 13.37
CA PHE A 67 4.13 16.18 12.61
C PHE A 67 3.14 15.04 12.90
N LEU A 68 2.91 14.70 14.19
CA LEU A 68 1.95 13.67 14.57
C LEU A 68 0.53 13.98 14.06
N ARG A 69 0.08 15.22 14.26
CA ARG A 69 -1.23 15.68 13.75
C ARG A 69 -1.34 15.52 12.25
N SER A 70 -0.24 15.78 11.52
CA SER A 70 -0.20 15.59 10.06
C SER A 70 -0.34 14.12 9.67
N LEU A 71 0.36 13.22 10.36
CA LEU A 71 0.24 11.76 10.12
C LEU A 71 -1.21 11.29 10.31
N VAL A 72 -1.81 11.66 11.44
CA VAL A 72 -3.19 11.27 11.77
C VAL A 72 -4.19 11.81 10.74
N ARG A 73 -4.11 13.10 10.39
CA ARG A 73 -5.01 13.76 9.43
C ARG A 73 -4.96 13.15 8.04
N ASN A 74 -3.76 12.76 7.61
CA ASN A 74 -3.56 12.19 6.27
C ASN A 74 -3.75 10.66 6.25
N GLY A 75 -4.21 10.06 7.35
CA GLY A 75 -4.59 8.65 7.38
C GLY A 75 -3.40 7.69 7.38
N ALA A 76 -2.22 8.12 7.84
CA ALA A 76 -1.09 7.21 8.04
C ALA A 76 -1.50 6.02 8.93
N ALA A 77 -0.93 4.86 8.72
CA ALA A 77 -1.27 3.65 9.47
C ALA A 77 -0.73 3.69 10.90
N GLY A 78 0.44 4.27 11.11
CA GLY A 78 1.09 4.37 12.40
C GLY A 78 2.50 4.96 12.30
N LEU A 79 3.18 5.06 13.44
CA LEU A 79 4.53 5.59 13.54
C LEU A 79 5.41 4.70 14.40
N GLY A 80 6.48 4.17 13.82
CA GLY A 80 7.56 3.48 14.52
C GLY A 80 8.69 4.44 14.86
N VAL A 81 9.01 4.58 16.15
CA VAL A 81 10.02 5.52 16.65
C VAL A 81 11.18 4.77 17.29
N LYS A 82 12.39 5.06 16.84
CA LYS A 82 13.60 4.56 17.47
C LYS A 82 14.14 5.57 18.46
N LEU A 83 14.02 5.26 19.75
CA LEU A 83 14.52 6.08 20.84
C LEU A 83 16.00 5.79 21.17
N GLY A 84 16.59 6.65 21.99
CA GLY A 84 17.92 6.48 22.59
C GLY A 84 19.08 7.05 21.78
N ARG A 85 18.85 7.61 20.57
CA ARG A 85 19.91 8.24 19.79
C ARG A 85 19.77 9.78 19.74
N PHE A 86 18.60 10.26 19.44
CA PHE A 86 18.32 11.69 19.28
C PHE A 86 17.23 12.14 20.24
N LEU A 87 16.42 11.23 20.72
CA LEU A 87 15.34 11.47 21.65
C LEU A 87 15.29 10.31 22.66
N ASP A 88 15.36 10.60 23.94
CA ASP A 88 15.31 9.58 24.99
C ASP A 88 13.89 9.09 25.25
N ARG A 89 12.91 9.98 25.12
CA ARG A 89 11.48 9.70 25.33
C ARG A 89 10.63 10.62 24.46
N LEU A 90 9.43 10.16 24.12
CA LEU A 90 8.41 11.00 23.52
C LEU A 90 7.71 11.84 24.62
N PRO A 91 7.23 13.05 24.31
CA PRO A 91 6.41 13.85 25.23
C PRO A 91 5.11 13.10 25.60
N ASP A 92 4.64 13.30 26.84
CA ASP A 92 3.42 12.64 27.31
C ASP A 92 2.17 13.05 26.48
N GLU A 93 2.13 14.28 25.97
CA GLU A 93 1.09 14.77 25.06
C GLU A 93 1.03 13.98 23.75
N PHE A 94 2.15 13.43 23.32
CA PHE A 94 2.25 12.65 22.10
C PHE A 94 1.51 11.32 22.25
N TYR A 95 1.70 10.65 23.38
CA TYR A 95 0.99 9.42 23.70
C TYR A 95 -0.51 9.68 23.90
N ALA A 96 -0.87 10.74 24.61
CA ALA A 96 -2.27 11.09 24.84
C ALA A 96 -3.01 11.35 23.51
N TYR A 97 -2.42 12.14 22.61
CA TYR A 97 -3.01 12.42 21.31
C TYR A 97 -3.13 11.16 20.44
N ALA A 98 -2.14 10.29 20.50
CA ALA A 98 -2.16 9.02 19.76
C ALA A 98 -3.26 8.08 20.27
N ASP A 99 -3.45 7.98 21.59
CA ASP A 99 -4.52 7.19 22.20
C ASP A 99 -5.92 7.75 21.86
N GLU A 100 -6.09 9.08 21.88
CA GLU A 100 -7.35 9.74 21.48
C GLU A 100 -7.75 9.48 20.02
N ASN A 101 -6.77 9.26 19.16
CA ASN A 101 -6.99 9.06 17.71
C ASN A 101 -6.83 7.60 17.27
N ASP A 102 -6.68 6.65 18.21
CA ASP A 102 -6.38 5.25 17.92
C ASP A 102 -5.25 5.12 16.90
N PHE A 103 -4.17 5.93 17.08
CA PHE A 103 -3.03 6.00 16.17
C PHE A 103 -1.81 5.28 16.77
N PRO A 104 -1.40 4.11 16.22
CA PRO A 104 -0.33 3.31 16.80
C PRO A 104 1.02 4.03 16.79
N ILE A 105 1.60 4.22 17.99
CA ILE A 105 2.99 4.61 18.17
C ILE A 105 3.75 3.41 18.68
N VAL A 106 4.75 2.99 17.90
CA VAL A 106 5.55 1.81 18.18
C VAL A 106 6.97 2.20 18.50
N LEU A 107 7.44 1.86 19.70
CA LEU A 107 8.84 1.99 20.04
C LEU A 107 9.63 0.83 19.46
N LEU A 108 10.63 1.18 18.65
CA LEU A 108 11.45 0.22 17.91
C LEU A 108 12.77 -0.04 18.62
N PRO A 109 13.27 -1.29 18.63
CA PRO A 109 14.59 -1.61 19.15
C PRO A 109 15.70 -0.82 18.43
N SER A 110 16.75 -0.45 19.16
CA SER A 110 17.90 0.28 18.60
C SER A 110 18.61 -0.52 17.48
N GLU A 111 18.64 -1.83 17.60
CA GLU A 111 19.28 -2.77 16.67
C GLU A 111 18.48 -2.99 15.38
N LEU A 112 17.18 -2.66 15.36
CA LEU A 112 16.33 -2.81 14.18
C LEU A 112 16.89 -1.99 13.01
N ARG A 113 17.21 -2.65 11.91
CA ARG A 113 17.66 -1.98 10.68
C ARG A 113 16.45 -1.68 9.79
N TYR A 114 16.25 -0.41 9.44
CA TYR A 114 15.13 0.00 8.61
C TYR A 114 15.06 -0.75 7.27
N SER A 115 16.21 -0.98 6.63
CA SER A 115 16.24 -1.76 5.38
C SER A 115 15.70 -3.18 5.52
N HIS A 116 15.95 -3.83 6.68
CA HIS A 116 15.41 -5.17 6.95
C HIS A 116 13.91 -5.10 7.28
N ALA A 117 13.51 -4.10 8.07
CA ALA A 117 12.11 -3.89 8.43
C ALA A 117 11.25 -3.60 7.18
N ILE A 118 11.71 -2.68 6.33
CA ILE A 118 11.03 -2.33 5.07
C ILE A 118 10.93 -3.57 4.17
N ARG A 119 12.02 -4.29 3.96
CA ARG A 119 12.00 -5.48 3.12
C ARG A 119 11.01 -6.52 3.63
N ALA A 120 11.08 -6.90 4.92
CA ALA A 120 10.22 -7.92 5.49
C ALA A 120 8.73 -7.52 5.46
N ALA A 121 8.43 -6.25 5.75
CA ALA A 121 7.07 -5.74 5.68
C ALA A 121 6.55 -5.73 4.23
N MET A 122 7.35 -5.25 3.27
CA MET A 122 6.94 -5.21 1.86
C MET A 122 6.77 -6.61 1.26
N GLU A 123 7.56 -7.60 1.67
CA GLU A 123 7.35 -9.00 1.26
C GLU A 123 5.95 -9.49 1.64
N VAL A 124 5.46 -9.17 2.85
CA VAL A 124 4.12 -9.58 3.32
C VAL A 124 3.03 -8.74 2.67
N ILE A 125 3.22 -7.43 2.53
CA ILE A 125 2.26 -6.53 1.89
C ILE A 125 2.03 -6.95 0.44
N LEU A 126 3.09 -7.15 -0.33
CA LEU A 126 3.00 -7.56 -1.73
C LEU A 126 2.41 -8.97 -1.90
N ALA A 127 2.66 -9.88 -0.94
CA ALA A 127 2.03 -11.19 -0.96
C ALA A 127 0.51 -11.10 -0.74
N ASP A 128 0.09 -10.30 0.24
CA ASP A 128 -1.33 -10.06 0.54
C ASP A 128 -2.04 -9.36 -0.64
N GLU A 129 -1.38 -8.39 -1.27
CA GLU A 129 -1.93 -7.69 -2.44
C GLU A 129 -2.10 -8.61 -3.66
N ARG A 130 -1.21 -9.58 -3.85
CA ARG A 130 -1.35 -10.60 -4.90
C ARG A 130 -2.53 -11.54 -4.66
N GLU A 131 -2.88 -11.78 -3.39
CA GLU A 131 -4.00 -12.61 -3.00
C GLU A 131 -5.32 -11.82 -2.92
N ASP A 132 -5.26 -10.48 -2.87
CA ASP A 132 -6.44 -9.60 -2.80
C ASP A 132 -7.08 -9.46 -4.19
N PRO A 133 -8.30 -10.00 -4.40
CA PRO A 133 -9.01 -9.87 -5.66
C PRO A 133 -9.24 -8.42 -6.09
N SER A 134 -9.32 -7.49 -5.12
CA SER A 134 -9.59 -6.07 -5.39
C SER A 134 -8.39 -5.34 -5.96
N PHE A 135 -7.15 -5.71 -5.57
CA PHE A 135 -5.94 -5.10 -6.14
C PHE A 135 -5.75 -5.52 -7.60
N GLY A 136 -5.91 -6.83 -7.89
CA GLY A 136 -5.95 -7.30 -9.27
C GLY A 136 -7.08 -6.68 -10.07
N GLY A 137 -8.24 -6.38 -9.44
CA GLY A 137 -9.35 -5.68 -10.07
C GLY A 137 -8.98 -4.27 -10.52
N ILE A 138 -8.27 -3.49 -9.71
CA ILE A 138 -7.84 -2.12 -10.08
C ILE A 138 -6.94 -2.15 -11.32
N LEU A 139 -5.99 -3.07 -11.39
CA LEU A 139 -5.13 -3.21 -12.56
C LEU A 139 -5.88 -3.75 -13.77
N ASP A 140 -6.74 -4.76 -13.57
CA ASP A 140 -7.61 -5.29 -14.61
C ASP A 140 -8.52 -4.18 -15.17
N ASP A 141 -9.12 -3.33 -14.30
CA ASP A 141 -9.94 -2.19 -14.68
C ASP A 141 -9.12 -1.11 -15.41
N CYS A 142 -7.89 -0.85 -14.98
CA CYS A 142 -6.99 0.08 -15.67
C CYS A 142 -6.64 -0.43 -17.06
N PHE A 143 -6.35 -1.73 -17.22
CA PHE A 143 -6.09 -2.34 -18.52
C PHE A 143 -7.33 -2.35 -19.41
N GLU A 144 -8.49 -2.66 -18.85
CA GLU A 144 -9.74 -2.66 -19.60
C GLU A 144 -10.07 -1.25 -20.11
N GLU A 145 -9.92 -0.23 -19.27
CA GLU A 145 -10.12 1.16 -19.68
C GLU A 145 -9.04 1.66 -20.65
N ALA A 146 -7.79 1.22 -20.51
CA ALA A 146 -6.72 1.57 -21.44
C ALA A 146 -6.89 0.95 -22.82
N LEU A 147 -7.41 -0.28 -22.88
CA LEU A 147 -7.60 -1.01 -24.13
C LEU A 147 -8.93 -0.72 -24.82
N PHE A 148 -9.99 -0.45 -24.06
CA PHE A 148 -11.35 -0.39 -24.56
C PHE A 148 -12.13 0.86 -24.14
N GLY A 149 -11.56 1.69 -23.24
CA GLY A 149 -12.19 2.89 -22.72
C GLY A 149 -12.03 4.12 -23.60
N ASP A 150 -12.84 5.14 -23.31
CA ASP A 150 -12.85 6.39 -24.08
C ASP A 150 -11.74 7.37 -23.70
N SER A 151 -10.98 7.10 -22.62
CA SER A 151 -9.95 8.01 -22.09
C SER A 151 -8.64 7.30 -21.71
N PRO A 152 -7.82 6.90 -22.70
CA PRO A 152 -6.55 6.19 -22.45
C PRO A 152 -5.58 6.96 -21.54
N MET A 153 -5.59 8.30 -21.61
CA MET A 153 -4.70 9.14 -20.79
C MET A 153 -5.00 9.01 -19.28
N ARG A 154 -6.28 8.87 -18.92
CA ARG A 154 -6.71 8.71 -17.53
C ARG A 154 -6.24 7.37 -16.95
N SER A 155 -6.27 6.34 -17.78
CA SER A 155 -5.79 5.01 -17.42
C SER A 155 -4.28 4.98 -17.23
N LEU A 156 -3.52 5.70 -18.07
CA LEU A 156 -2.06 5.83 -17.93
C LEU A 156 -1.66 6.45 -16.58
N LEU A 157 -2.36 7.51 -16.15
CA LEU A 157 -2.11 8.11 -14.82
C LEU A 157 -2.36 7.13 -13.69
N ARG A 158 -3.41 6.31 -13.78
CA ARG A 158 -3.71 5.28 -12.79
C ARG A 158 -2.69 4.14 -12.78
N PHE A 159 -2.09 3.82 -13.92
CA PHE A 159 -0.96 2.88 -14.00
C PHE A 159 0.26 3.41 -13.25
N GLU A 160 0.58 4.69 -13.42
CA GLU A 160 1.69 5.33 -12.71
C GLU A 160 1.44 5.35 -11.19
N GLU A 161 0.22 5.70 -10.77
CA GLU A 161 -0.22 5.63 -9.37
C GLU A 161 -0.17 4.20 -8.79
N ALA A 162 -0.40 3.19 -9.63
CA ALA A 162 -0.27 1.78 -9.28
C ALA A 162 1.18 1.25 -9.32
N GLY A 163 2.18 2.13 -9.57
CA GLY A 163 3.59 1.79 -9.56
C GLY A 163 4.15 1.25 -10.89
N PHE A 164 3.43 1.43 -12.00
CA PHE A 164 3.91 1.08 -13.35
C PHE A 164 4.43 2.33 -14.06
N PRO A 165 5.74 2.44 -14.33
CA PRO A 165 6.28 3.54 -15.12
C PRO A 165 5.61 3.65 -16.49
N LEU A 166 5.39 4.88 -16.98
CA LEU A 166 4.71 5.13 -18.27
C LEU A 166 5.46 4.56 -19.49
N ASP A 167 6.73 4.22 -19.34
CA ASP A 167 7.57 3.57 -20.37
C ASP A 167 7.57 2.03 -20.27
N THR A 168 6.77 1.46 -19.36
CA THR A 168 6.65 0.01 -19.20
C THR A 168 6.11 -0.61 -20.49
N ARG A 169 6.86 -1.56 -21.05
CA ARG A 169 6.42 -2.31 -22.22
C ARG A 169 5.48 -3.42 -21.78
N VAL A 170 4.29 -3.44 -22.37
CA VAL A 170 3.30 -4.49 -22.13
C VAL A 170 3.14 -5.36 -23.38
N GLN A 171 2.94 -6.66 -23.19
CA GLN A 171 2.59 -7.57 -24.26
C GLN A 171 1.12 -7.95 -24.09
N VAL A 172 0.33 -7.72 -25.12
CA VAL A 172 -1.08 -8.11 -25.14
C VAL A 172 -1.20 -9.49 -25.77
N VAL A 173 -1.84 -10.42 -25.05
CA VAL A 173 -2.13 -11.77 -25.53
C VAL A 173 -3.64 -11.93 -25.62
N LEU A 174 -4.17 -12.17 -26.82
CA LEU A 174 -5.59 -12.43 -27.02
C LEU A 174 -5.85 -13.94 -26.95
N ILE A 175 -6.70 -14.35 -26.01
CA ILE A 175 -7.15 -15.73 -25.84
C ILE A 175 -8.61 -15.81 -26.26
N ALA A 176 -8.91 -16.54 -27.34
CA ALA A 176 -10.28 -16.75 -27.80
C ALA A 176 -10.70 -18.20 -27.49
N PHE A 177 -11.85 -18.36 -26.86
CA PHE A 177 -12.43 -19.67 -26.58
C PHE A 177 -13.44 -20.02 -27.68
N ARG A 178 -13.33 -21.22 -28.22
CA ARG A 178 -14.20 -21.67 -29.37
C ARG A 178 -15.55 -22.22 -28.94
N ASP A 179 -15.68 -22.72 -27.73
CA ASP A 179 -16.93 -23.33 -27.26
C ASP A 179 -17.61 -22.44 -26.18
N ALA A 180 -18.75 -21.91 -26.55
CA ALA A 180 -19.60 -21.10 -25.68
C ALA A 180 -20.29 -21.91 -24.56
N GLY A 181 -20.02 -23.21 -24.44
CA GLY A 181 -20.62 -24.11 -23.44
C GLY A 181 -19.85 -24.28 -22.15
N ALA A 182 -18.60 -23.81 -22.08
CA ALA A 182 -17.85 -23.76 -20.84
C ALA A 182 -17.84 -22.31 -20.38
N GLU A 183 -18.78 -21.94 -19.52
CA GLU A 183 -18.64 -20.80 -18.62
C GLU A 183 -17.44 -21.06 -17.71
N MET A 184 -16.26 -20.93 -18.28
CA MET A 184 -15.07 -20.78 -17.46
C MET A 184 -15.26 -19.44 -16.76
N GLU A 185 -15.52 -19.49 -15.45
CA GLU A 185 -15.69 -18.28 -14.67
C GLU A 185 -14.50 -17.36 -14.94
N VAL A 186 -14.79 -16.16 -15.39
CA VAL A 186 -13.78 -15.10 -15.60
C VAL A 186 -12.86 -14.95 -14.40
N SER A 187 -13.40 -15.19 -13.20
CA SER A 187 -12.67 -15.25 -11.93
C SER A 187 -11.60 -16.35 -11.91
N ALA A 188 -11.89 -17.54 -12.42
CA ALA A 188 -10.93 -18.65 -12.47
C ALA A 188 -9.81 -18.37 -13.46
N LEU A 189 -10.14 -17.79 -14.62
CA LEU A 189 -9.14 -17.36 -15.61
C LEU A 189 -8.23 -16.28 -15.03
N ARG A 190 -8.80 -15.24 -14.42
CA ARG A 190 -8.04 -14.17 -13.75
C ARG A 190 -7.11 -14.72 -12.67
N SER A 191 -7.59 -15.66 -11.85
CA SER A 191 -6.78 -16.30 -10.82
C SER A 191 -5.60 -17.09 -11.40
N LEU A 192 -5.84 -17.86 -12.47
CA LEU A 192 -4.80 -18.62 -13.15
C LEU A 192 -3.73 -17.69 -13.75
N MET A 193 -4.14 -16.63 -14.43
CA MET A 193 -3.23 -15.69 -15.09
C MET A 193 -2.41 -14.89 -14.07
N ARG A 194 -2.97 -14.51 -12.92
CA ARG A 194 -2.23 -13.89 -11.80
C ARG A 194 -1.16 -14.83 -11.24
N GLY A 195 -1.45 -16.11 -11.12
CA GLY A 195 -0.48 -17.10 -10.66
C GLY A 195 0.81 -17.17 -11.51
N VAL A 196 0.76 -16.67 -12.74
CA VAL A 196 1.92 -16.54 -13.65
C VAL A 196 2.37 -15.09 -13.85
N GLY A 197 1.88 -14.14 -13.03
CA GLY A 197 2.28 -12.74 -13.08
C GLY A 197 1.70 -11.95 -14.26
N LEU A 198 0.57 -12.40 -14.82
CA LEU A 198 -0.12 -11.76 -15.94
C LEU A 198 -1.39 -11.06 -15.45
N PHE A 199 -1.63 -9.85 -15.95
CA PHE A 199 -2.88 -9.10 -15.74
C PHE A 199 -3.83 -9.36 -16.91
N THR A 200 -5.14 -9.34 -16.61
CA THR A 200 -6.15 -9.68 -17.62
C THR A 200 -7.21 -8.62 -17.71
N ALA A 201 -7.41 -8.09 -18.92
CA ALA A 201 -8.64 -7.41 -19.28
C ALA A 201 -9.57 -8.44 -19.94
N VAL A 202 -10.80 -8.58 -19.46
CA VAL A 202 -11.76 -9.54 -20.01
C VAL A 202 -12.94 -8.80 -20.57
N ARG A 203 -13.15 -8.94 -21.87
CA ARG A 203 -14.35 -8.46 -22.54
C ARG A 203 -15.22 -9.64 -22.92
N THR A 204 -16.43 -9.71 -22.36
CA THR A 204 -17.46 -10.64 -22.82
C THR A 204 -18.23 -9.98 -23.96
N SER A 205 -18.16 -10.53 -25.18
CA SER A 205 -19.03 -10.07 -26.26
C SER A 205 -20.40 -10.72 -26.09
N SER A 206 -21.45 -9.89 -25.88
CA SER A 206 -22.82 -10.34 -26.10
C SER A 206 -23.07 -10.49 -27.60
N GLU A 207 -24.00 -11.35 -28.02
CA GLU A 207 -24.33 -11.62 -29.43
C GLU A 207 -24.66 -10.37 -30.26
N THR A 208 -24.96 -9.25 -29.64
CA THR A 208 -25.27 -7.98 -30.29
C THR A 208 -24.06 -7.19 -30.79
N ASP A 209 -22.84 -7.59 -30.46
CA ASP A 209 -21.60 -6.85 -30.80
C ASP A 209 -20.87 -7.46 -32.02
N ARG A 210 -21.48 -8.45 -32.73
CA ARG A 210 -20.90 -9.08 -33.92
C ARG A 210 -20.72 -8.17 -35.13
N ASP A 211 -21.32 -6.95 -35.10
CA ASP A 211 -21.28 -6.01 -36.24
C ASP A 211 -20.21 -4.90 -36.13
N ARG A 212 -19.49 -4.80 -35.04
CA ARG A 212 -18.33 -3.90 -34.96
C ARG A 212 -17.07 -4.65 -35.35
N LYS A 213 -16.74 -4.52 -36.65
CA LYS A 213 -15.49 -5.00 -37.25
C LYS A 213 -14.30 -4.64 -36.38
N SER A 214 -13.54 -5.68 -36.01
CA SER A 214 -12.19 -5.60 -35.52
C SER A 214 -11.38 -4.56 -36.30
N VAL A 215 -10.96 -3.51 -35.66
CA VAL A 215 -9.84 -2.70 -36.13
C VAL A 215 -8.63 -3.12 -35.32
N VAL A 216 -7.66 -3.59 -36.04
CA VAL A 216 -6.31 -3.97 -35.62
C VAL A 216 -5.59 -2.79 -34.96
#